data_aae4b48a55f3e352094c680a37c5cf24
#
_entry.id   aae4b48a55f3e352094c680a37c5cf24
#
_cell.length_a   1.000
_cell.length_b   1.000
_cell.length_c   1.000
_cell.angle_alpha   90.00
_cell.angle_beta   90.00
_cell.angle_gamma   90.00
#
_symmetry.space_group_name_H-M   'P 1'
#
loop_
_entity.id
_entity.type
_entity.pdbx_description
1 polymer ?
#
loop_
_entity_poly.entity_id
_entity_poly.type
_entity_poly.pdbx_seq_one_letter_code
_entity_poly.pdbx_strand_id
1 'polypeptide(L)'
;THPTTDADGNPHSIRVELKLKNPNYRFCTVGTNWEPGDTIILYVTCYENGMNEVDLYLEGDSSPLETFEGDREYEYTGQGIVPTARDLTTLYTKGTNTDHSITSFTAHFHAVQEGTAFSGTHLYNQTNSQLTADTLKAIAPTELGVYSFVINGYSKDTKTYCYSSRRYSIVMGNPKGEPTFDKVSSGVELSTITLSGSMKNAAGIEVAGTFSWDDGDQTVERGKSYAWTFTPDDTDHYNKATGTAVV
;
A
#
# COMPACT_ATOMS: atom_id res chain seq x y z
N THR A 1 -0.01 -19.17 36.29
CA THR A 1 0.43 -19.57 34.95
C THR A 1 -0.45 -20.73 34.53
N HIS A 2 -1.41 -20.49 33.65
CA HIS A 2 -2.14 -21.59 33.03
C HIS A 2 -1.26 -22.21 31.97
N PRO A 3 -1.22 -23.54 31.87
CA PRO A 3 -0.55 -24.17 30.75
C PRO A 3 -1.26 -23.74 29.46
N THR A 4 -0.50 -23.31 28.52
CA THR A 4 -0.95 -22.71 27.27
C THR A 4 -1.22 -23.76 26.21
N THR A 5 -0.82 -24.99 26.50
CA THR A 5 -1.05 -26.16 25.65
C THR A 5 -1.68 -27.30 26.43
N ASP A 6 -2.51 -28.12 25.77
CA ASP A 6 -3.00 -29.39 26.29
C ASP A 6 -1.86 -30.44 26.37
N ALA A 7 -2.18 -31.63 26.87
CA ALA A 7 -1.20 -32.73 27.00
C ALA A 7 -0.60 -33.17 25.65
N ASP A 8 -1.26 -32.86 24.54
CA ASP A 8 -0.81 -33.18 23.16
C ASP A 8 -0.07 -32.02 22.48
N GLY A 9 0.18 -30.93 23.24
CA GLY A 9 0.89 -29.75 22.74
C GLY A 9 0.06 -28.82 21.85
N ASN A 10 -1.28 -28.97 21.84
CA ASN A 10 -2.16 -28.05 21.12
C ASN A 10 -2.46 -26.81 21.97
N PRO A 11 -2.57 -25.63 21.36
CA PRO A 11 -2.88 -24.42 22.10
C PRO A 11 -4.27 -24.50 22.76
N HIS A 12 -4.35 -24.10 24.03
CA HIS A 12 -5.63 -23.99 24.73
C HIS A 12 -6.50 -22.88 24.11
N SER A 13 -7.75 -23.24 23.85
CA SER A 13 -8.75 -22.26 23.45
C SER A 13 -9.55 -21.80 24.68
N ILE A 14 -9.56 -20.52 24.93
CA ILE A 14 -10.44 -19.92 25.92
C ILE A 14 -11.78 -19.67 25.25
N ARG A 15 -12.83 -20.27 25.80
CA ARG A 15 -14.20 -20.01 25.40
C ARG A 15 -14.66 -18.70 26.04
N VAL A 16 -14.92 -17.68 25.23
CA VAL A 16 -15.46 -16.39 25.69
C VAL A 16 -16.91 -16.29 25.26
N GLU A 17 -17.81 -16.13 26.21
CA GLU A 17 -19.21 -15.85 25.94
C GLU A 17 -19.47 -14.35 26.01
N LEU A 18 -19.94 -13.79 24.91
CA LEU A 18 -20.42 -12.42 24.85
C LEU A 18 -21.94 -12.43 24.79
N LYS A 19 -22.58 -11.84 25.78
CA LYS A 19 -24.02 -11.70 25.85
C LYS A 19 -24.44 -10.24 25.76
N LEU A 20 -25.36 -9.94 24.87
CA LEU A 20 -25.91 -8.60 24.73
C LEU A 20 -26.79 -8.28 25.95
N LYS A 21 -26.52 -7.14 26.60
CA LYS A 21 -27.32 -6.63 27.69
C LYS A 21 -28.57 -5.88 27.24
N ASN A 22 -28.55 -5.31 26.06
CA ASN A 22 -29.63 -4.51 25.50
C ASN A 22 -30.39 -5.32 24.45
N PRO A 23 -31.70 -5.62 24.68
CA PRO A 23 -32.49 -6.45 23.76
C PRO A 23 -32.78 -5.79 22.42
N ASN A 24 -32.51 -4.48 22.29
CA ASN A 24 -32.67 -3.78 21.00
C ASN A 24 -31.49 -3.96 20.05
N TYR A 25 -30.44 -4.65 20.47
CA TYR A 25 -29.27 -4.93 19.63
C TYR A 25 -29.14 -6.42 19.38
N ARG A 26 -28.59 -6.75 18.25
CA ARG A 26 -28.22 -8.13 17.86
C ARG A 26 -26.77 -8.18 17.51
N PHE A 27 -26.14 -9.31 17.72
CA PHE A 27 -24.90 -9.61 17.06
C PHE A 27 -25.21 -9.90 15.58
N CYS A 28 -24.51 -9.24 14.67
CA CYS A 28 -24.60 -9.50 13.25
C CYS A 28 -23.23 -9.93 12.74
N THR A 29 -23.13 -11.14 12.22
CA THR A 29 -21.99 -11.57 11.40
C THR A 29 -22.46 -11.65 9.96
N VAL A 30 -21.56 -11.37 9.03
CA VAL A 30 -21.90 -11.45 7.58
C VAL A 30 -22.42 -12.85 7.27
N GLY A 31 -23.70 -12.94 6.93
CA GLY A 31 -24.37 -14.19 6.52
C GLY A 31 -25.15 -14.93 7.61
N THR A 32 -25.18 -14.47 8.87
CA THR A 32 -26.01 -15.09 9.93
C THR A 32 -26.76 -14.04 10.73
N ASN A 33 -28.07 -14.22 10.87
CA ASN A 33 -28.90 -13.41 11.76
C ASN A 33 -28.95 -14.08 13.13
N TRP A 34 -28.52 -13.38 14.16
CA TRP A 34 -28.65 -13.81 15.53
C TRP A 34 -29.89 -13.17 16.15
N GLU A 35 -30.66 -13.92 16.90
CA GLU A 35 -31.84 -13.39 17.59
C GLU A 35 -31.45 -12.53 18.79
N PRO A 36 -32.31 -11.56 19.21
CA PRO A 36 -32.06 -10.77 20.40
C PRO A 36 -31.85 -11.65 21.64
N GLY A 37 -30.79 -11.42 22.36
CA GLY A 37 -30.42 -12.22 23.52
C GLY A 37 -29.47 -13.38 23.22
N ASP A 38 -29.12 -13.59 21.97
CA ASP A 38 -28.14 -14.61 21.58
C ASP A 38 -26.78 -14.33 22.21
N THR A 39 -26.05 -15.39 22.40
CA THR A 39 -24.69 -15.36 22.92
C THR A 39 -23.74 -15.67 21.78
N ILE A 40 -22.75 -14.80 21.55
CA ILE A 40 -21.61 -15.16 20.69
C ILE A 40 -20.60 -15.91 21.54
N ILE A 41 -20.21 -17.08 21.03
CA ILE A 41 -19.11 -17.86 21.60
C ILE A 41 -17.90 -17.65 20.72
N LEU A 42 -16.88 -17.05 21.29
CA LEU A 42 -15.57 -16.88 20.68
C LEU A 42 -14.61 -17.87 21.32
N TYR A 43 -13.87 -18.59 20.49
CA TYR A 43 -12.75 -19.39 20.94
C TYR A 43 -11.48 -18.58 20.70
N VAL A 44 -10.91 -18.05 21.77
CA VAL A 44 -9.63 -17.34 21.72
C VAL A 44 -8.53 -18.37 21.95
N THR A 45 -7.77 -18.65 20.91
CA THR A 45 -6.62 -19.53 21.04
C THR A 45 -5.50 -18.77 21.71
N CYS A 46 -5.10 -19.22 22.90
CA CYS A 46 -3.96 -18.68 23.63
C CYS A 46 -2.71 -19.47 23.22
N TYR A 47 -1.78 -18.80 22.60
CA TYR A 47 -0.47 -19.34 22.35
C TYR A 47 0.45 -19.04 23.57
N GLU A 48 1.35 -19.94 23.88
CA GLU A 48 2.40 -19.67 24.86
C GLU A 48 3.13 -18.38 24.47
N ASN A 49 3.68 -17.71 25.47
CA ASN A 49 4.45 -16.46 25.43
C ASN A 49 5.68 -16.50 24.48
N GLY A 50 5.47 -17.02 23.35
CA GLY A 50 6.37 -17.26 22.23
C GLY A 50 5.73 -16.95 20.92
N MET A 51 4.91 -15.92 20.80
CA MET A 51 4.97 -15.14 19.57
C MET A 51 6.40 -14.58 19.60
N ASN A 52 7.33 -15.40 19.17
CA ASN A 52 8.62 -14.91 18.78
C ASN A 52 8.31 -13.92 17.67
N GLU A 53 8.47 -12.65 17.95
CA GLU A 53 8.46 -11.61 16.94
C GLU A 53 9.59 -11.99 16.00
N VAL A 54 9.23 -12.69 14.94
CA VAL A 54 10.17 -13.01 13.89
C VAL A 54 10.14 -11.81 12.97
N ASP A 55 11.21 -11.06 12.95
CA ASP A 55 11.39 -9.98 12.02
C ASP A 55 11.28 -10.52 10.59
N LEU A 56 10.37 -9.96 9.81
CA LEU A 56 10.29 -10.23 8.38
C LEU A 56 11.22 -9.28 7.64
N TYR A 57 12.08 -9.85 6.83
CA TYR A 57 12.97 -9.11 5.94
C TYR A 57 12.57 -9.35 4.51
N LEU A 58 12.75 -8.36 3.69
CA LEU A 58 12.77 -8.53 2.26
C LEU A 58 14.18 -8.97 1.86
N GLU A 59 14.30 -9.86 0.89
CA GLU A 59 15.60 -10.32 0.42
C GLU A 59 16.46 -9.13 0.01
N GLY A 60 17.67 -9.07 0.56
CA GLY A 60 18.62 -7.98 0.35
C GLY A 60 18.46 -6.79 1.29
N ASP A 61 17.46 -6.75 2.18
CA ASP A 61 17.33 -5.72 3.19
C ASP A 61 18.15 -6.04 4.43
N SER A 62 18.80 -5.01 4.98
CA SER A 62 19.55 -5.10 6.23
C SER A 62 18.68 -4.79 7.46
N SER A 63 17.46 -4.28 7.25
CA SER A 63 16.52 -3.90 8.29
C SER A 63 15.24 -4.71 8.17
N PRO A 64 14.62 -5.13 9.29
CA PRO A 64 13.35 -5.82 9.27
C PRO A 64 12.27 -4.93 8.66
N LEU A 65 11.19 -5.56 8.16
CA LEU A 65 9.95 -4.87 7.88
C LEU A 65 9.42 -4.32 9.20
N GLU A 66 9.71 -3.04 9.46
CA GLU A 66 9.34 -2.41 10.72
C GLU A 66 7.82 -2.40 10.90
N THR A 67 7.40 -2.82 12.09
CA THR A 67 6.07 -2.50 12.60
C THR A 67 6.03 -1.01 12.89
N PHE A 68 5.32 -0.29 12.06
CA PHE A 68 4.87 1.09 12.15
C PHE A 68 5.49 2.06 13.17
N GLU A 69 6.29 2.96 12.65
CA GLU A 69 6.27 4.34 13.07
C GLU A 69 6.09 5.24 11.84
N GLY A 70 4.89 5.77 11.67
CA GLY A 70 4.54 6.76 10.65
C GLY A 70 3.97 6.19 9.36
N ASP A 71 2.96 6.88 8.84
CA ASP A 71 2.37 6.61 7.55
C ASP A 71 3.37 7.00 6.46
N ARG A 72 3.78 6.05 5.63
CA ARG A 72 4.50 6.36 4.40
C ARG A 72 3.52 6.73 3.31
N GLU A 73 3.84 7.79 2.58
CA GLU A 73 3.10 8.23 1.41
C GLU A 73 3.77 7.71 0.14
N TYR A 74 2.94 7.19 -0.76
CA TYR A 74 3.33 6.78 -2.10
C TYR A 74 2.47 7.53 -3.10
N GLU A 75 3.10 8.07 -4.13
CA GLU A 75 2.37 8.72 -5.21
C GLU A 75 1.60 7.69 -6.05
N TYR A 76 0.40 8.06 -6.47
CA TYR A 76 -0.42 7.27 -7.38
C TYR A 76 0.32 6.99 -8.69
N THR A 77 0.26 5.74 -9.13
CA THR A 77 0.91 5.29 -10.38
C THR A 77 -0.03 4.54 -11.32
N GLY A 78 -1.29 4.29 -10.90
CA GLY A 78 -2.21 3.39 -11.58
C GLY A 78 -1.88 1.91 -11.43
N GLN A 79 -0.87 1.57 -10.63
CA GLN A 79 -0.45 0.19 -10.36
C GLN A 79 -0.58 -0.10 -8.86
N GLY A 80 -0.70 -1.39 -8.51
CA GLY A 80 -0.70 -1.83 -7.12
C GLY A 80 0.56 -1.39 -6.39
N ILE A 81 0.40 -0.77 -5.22
CA ILE A 81 1.50 -0.24 -4.42
C ILE A 81 1.74 -1.15 -3.22
N VAL A 82 2.93 -1.73 -3.21
CA VAL A 82 3.45 -2.51 -2.09
C VAL A 82 4.42 -1.62 -1.31
N PRO A 83 4.22 -1.43 0.01
CA PRO A 83 4.99 -0.47 0.80
C PRO A 83 6.40 -0.97 1.10
N THR A 84 7.26 -0.97 0.10
CA THR A 84 8.65 -1.37 0.24
C THR A 84 9.54 -0.40 -0.53
N ALA A 85 10.76 -0.21 -0.07
CA ALA A 85 11.73 0.66 -0.73
C ALA A 85 12.44 -0.03 -1.90
N ARG A 86 12.24 -1.35 -2.09
CA ARG A 86 12.91 -2.17 -3.09
C ARG A 86 11.94 -3.11 -3.76
N ASP A 87 12.29 -3.56 -4.95
CA ASP A 87 11.60 -4.66 -5.61
C ASP A 87 11.72 -5.92 -4.77
N LEU A 88 10.56 -6.48 -4.44
CA LEU A 88 10.44 -7.69 -3.66
C LEU A 88 10.73 -8.89 -4.56
N THR A 89 11.89 -9.46 -4.46
CA THR A 89 12.18 -10.71 -5.13
C THR A 89 11.81 -11.90 -4.26
N THR A 90 12.07 -11.80 -2.96
CA THR A 90 11.79 -12.91 -2.02
C THR A 90 11.59 -12.37 -0.61
N LEU A 91 10.64 -12.94 0.11
CA LEU A 91 10.47 -12.73 1.55
C LEU A 91 11.19 -13.83 2.30
N TYR A 92 11.98 -13.46 3.28
CA TYR A 92 12.52 -14.41 4.24
C TYR A 92 12.36 -13.89 5.67
N THR A 93 12.41 -14.81 6.61
CA THR A 93 12.36 -14.49 8.02
C THR A 93 13.74 -14.60 8.62
N LYS A 94 14.12 -13.60 9.42
CA LYS A 94 15.29 -13.62 10.24
C LYS A 94 14.83 -13.42 11.69
N GLY A 95 14.83 -14.49 12.47
CA GLY A 95 14.49 -14.41 13.88
C GLY A 95 15.73 -14.22 14.74
N THR A 96 15.54 -13.72 15.95
CA THR A 96 16.56 -13.75 17.02
C THR A 96 16.90 -15.18 17.46
N ASN A 97 16.01 -16.14 17.16
CA ASN A 97 16.25 -17.58 17.27
C ASN A 97 16.40 -18.16 15.87
N THR A 98 17.60 -18.53 15.51
CA THR A 98 18.07 -18.85 14.17
C THR A 98 17.51 -20.14 13.56
N ASP A 99 16.65 -20.88 14.25
CA ASP A 99 16.26 -22.24 13.87
C ASP A 99 14.83 -22.38 13.31
N HIS A 100 14.13 -21.29 13.06
CA HIS A 100 12.75 -21.37 12.61
C HIS A 100 12.63 -21.16 11.09
N SER A 101 12.45 -22.25 10.36
CA SER A 101 12.10 -22.19 8.95
C SER A 101 10.61 -21.84 8.80
N ILE A 102 10.29 -20.64 8.30
CA ILE A 102 8.92 -20.32 7.92
C ILE A 102 8.59 -21.05 6.62
N THR A 103 7.58 -21.89 6.68
CA THR A 103 7.20 -22.78 5.57
C THR A 103 6.03 -22.23 4.76
N SER A 104 5.21 -21.36 5.37
CA SER A 104 4.09 -20.75 4.67
C SER A 104 3.86 -19.31 5.12
N PHE A 105 3.40 -18.49 4.20
CA PHE A 105 3.04 -17.09 4.42
C PHE A 105 1.61 -16.81 4.01
N THR A 106 1.01 -15.84 4.69
CA THR A 106 -0.20 -15.18 4.26
C THR A 106 0.09 -13.69 4.15
N ALA A 107 -0.15 -13.12 2.98
CA ALA A 107 -0.06 -11.69 2.75
C ALA A 107 -1.44 -11.13 2.47
N HIS A 108 -1.76 -9.98 3.04
CA HIS A 108 -3.02 -9.31 2.77
C HIS A 108 -2.91 -7.79 2.85
N PHE A 109 -3.79 -7.14 2.10
CA PHE A 109 -4.02 -5.70 2.13
C PHE A 109 -5.43 -5.42 2.59
N HIS A 110 -5.63 -4.36 3.34
CA HIS A 110 -6.95 -3.86 3.69
C HIS A 110 -6.95 -2.34 3.81
N ALA A 111 -8.10 -1.72 3.54
CA ALA A 111 -8.29 -0.31 3.77
C ALA A 111 -8.39 -0.04 5.28
N VAL A 112 -7.72 1.01 5.73
CA VAL A 112 -7.74 1.44 7.13
C VAL A 112 -8.78 2.54 7.33
N GLN A 113 -9.01 3.35 6.31
CA GLN A 113 -9.97 4.45 6.35
C GLN A 113 -11.37 3.94 5.98
N GLU A 114 -12.36 4.28 6.81
CA GLU A 114 -13.77 4.00 6.54
C GLU A 114 -14.24 4.71 5.26
N GLY A 115 -15.03 4.00 4.44
CA GLY A 115 -15.52 4.53 3.16
C GLY A 115 -14.60 4.30 1.97
N THR A 116 -13.42 3.73 2.15
CA THR A 116 -12.57 3.33 1.03
C THR A 116 -13.21 2.15 0.28
N ALA A 117 -13.25 2.24 -1.04
CA ALA A 117 -13.89 1.21 -1.90
C ALA A 117 -13.15 -0.14 -1.93
N PHE A 118 -11.94 -0.20 -1.37
CA PHE A 118 -11.12 -1.41 -1.35
C PHE A 118 -11.61 -2.40 -0.29
N SER A 119 -12.07 -3.57 -0.73
CA SER A 119 -12.63 -4.61 0.15
C SER A 119 -11.59 -5.50 0.85
N GLY A 120 -10.32 -5.30 0.53
CA GLY A 120 -9.23 -6.16 1.00
C GLY A 120 -8.94 -7.34 0.07
N THR A 121 -7.69 -7.77 0.08
CA THR A 121 -7.18 -8.90 -0.74
C THR A 121 -6.24 -9.77 0.07
N HIS A 122 -6.18 -11.05 -0.26
CA HIS A 122 -5.39 -12.03 0.49
C HIS A 122 -4.65 -13.01 -0.43
N LEU A 123 -3.44 -13.35 -0.05
CA LEU A 123 -2.69 -14.51 -0.56
C LEU A 123 -2.46 -15.46 0.61
N TYR A 124 -3.08 -16.64 0.57
CA TYR A 124 -3.00 -17.63 1.64
C TYR A 124 -1.98 -18.72 1.33
N ASN A 125 -1.30 -19.21 2.36
CA ASN A 125 -0.41 -20.38 2.32
C ASN A 125 0.62 -20.34 1.20
N GLN A 126 1.18 -19.17 0.95
CA GLN A 126 2.20 -19.01 -0.08
C GLN A 126 3.57 -19.46 0.44
N THR A 127 4.35 -20.09 -0.41
CA THR A 127 5.78 -20.32 -0.16
C THR A 127 6.58 -19.05 -0.51
N ASN A 128 7.83 -18.96 -0.06
CA ASN A 128 8.68 -17.80 -0.37
C ASN A 128 8.76 -17.52 -1.89
N SER A 129 8.85 -18.58 -2.69
CA SER A 129 8.92 -18.46 -4.16
C SER A 129 7.64 -17.95 -4.82
N GLN A 130 6.51 -17.95 -4.10
CA GLN A 130 5.21 -17.47 -4.58
C GLN A 130 4.90 -16.03 -4.14
N LEU A 131 5.59 -15.52 -3.11
CA LEU A 131 5.49 -14.13 -2.66
C LEU A 131 6.50 -13.27 -3.43
N THR A 132 6.24 -13.04 -4.69
CA THR A 132 7.06 -12.18 -5.55
C THR A 132 6.49 -10.76 -5.57
N ALA A 133 7.30 -9.81 -6.05
CA ALA A 133 6.84 -8.44 -6.28
C ALA A 133 5.57 -8.41 -7.14
N ASP A 134 5.52 -9.22 -8.20
CA ASP A 134 4.40 -9.26 -9.13
C ASP A 134 3.13 -9.81 -8.49
N THR A 135 3.23 -10.90 -7.71
CA THR A 135 2.07 -11.48 -7.03
C THR A 135 1.50 -10.54 -5.98
N LEU A 136 2.36 -9.79 -5.27
CA LEU A 136 1.93 -8.79 -4.30
C LEU A 136 1.34 -7.56 -4.98
N LYS A 137 1.95 -7.05 -6.04
CA LYS A 137 1.42 -5.92 -6.82
C LYS A 137 0.06 -6.22 -7.42
N ALA A 138 -0.17 -7.46 -7.86
CA ALA A 138 -1.44 -7.88 -8.45
C ALA A 138 -2.63 -7.80 -7.49
N ILE A 139 -2.39 -7.85 -6.17
CA ILE A 139 -3.44 -7.77 -5.14
C ILE A 139 -3.38 -6.48 -4.32
N ALA A 140 -2.36 -5.65 -4.50
CA ALA A 140 -2.19 -4.40 -3.78
C ALA A 140 -3.22 -3.35 -4.26
N PRO A 141 -3.64 -2.43 -3.38
CA PRO A 141 -4.53 -1.34 -3.76
C PRO A 141 -3.85 -0.40 -4.77
N THR A 142 -4.67 0.14 -5.68
CA THR A 142 -4.26 1.09 -6.72
C THR A 142 -4.78 2.50 -6.45
N GLU A 143 -5.92 2.63 -5.78
CA GLU A 143 -6.65 3.87 -5.59
C GLU A 143 -6.10 4.72 -4.43
N LEU A 144 -6.41 6.02 -4.43
CA LEU A 144 -6.06 6.91 -3.33
C LEU A 144 -6.69 6.43 -2.02
N GLY A 145 -5.94 6.50 -0.93
CA GLY A 145 -6.46 6.07 0.37
C GLY A 145 -5.38 5.66 1.36
N VAL A 146 -5.83 5.19 2.53
CA VAL A 146 -4.96 4.69 3.60
C VAL A 146 -5.15 3.19 3.73
N TYR A 147 -4.05 2.46 3.67
CA TYR A 147 -4.03 1.01 3.62
C TYR A 147 -3.09 0.40 4.65
N SER A 148 -3.32 -0.85 4.96
CA SER A 148 -2.40 -1.68 5.73
C SER A 148 -2.02 -2.91 4.93
N PHE A 149 -0.73 -3.16 4.85
CA PHE A 149 -0.15 -4.37 4.33
C PHE A 149 0.31 -5.24 5.49
N VAL A 150 -0.10 -6.50 5.51
CA VAL A 150 0.20 -7.44 6.59
C VAL A 150 0.75 -8.73 6.03
N ILE A 151 1.81 -9.23 6.65
CA ILE A 151 2.37 -10.55 6.38
C ILE A 151 2.36 -11.34 7.68
N ASN A 152 1.85 -12.56 7.59
CA ASN A 152 1.94 -13.56 8.63
C ASN A 152 2.74 -14.75 8.10
N GLY A 153 3.74 -15.18 8.84
CA GLY A 153 4.49 -16.39 8.55
C GLY A 153 4.14 -17.49 9.55
N TYR A 154 4.23 -18.74 9.12
CA TYR A 154 4.03 -19.90 9.95
C TYR A 154 5.10 -20.96 9.72
N SER A 155 5.71 -21.43 10.78
CA SER A 155 6.58 -22.60 10.79
C SER A 155 5.82 -23.81 11.32
N LYS A 156 5.65 -24.82 10.48
CA LYS A 156 4.96 -26.05 10.86
C LYS A 156 5.75 -26.87 11.88
N ASP A 157 7.08 -26.85 11.77
CA ASP A 157 7.95 -27.67 12.60
C ASP A 157 8.02 -27.16 14.04
N THR A 158 8.04 -25.85 14.20
CA THR A 158 8.13 -25.20 15.51
C THR A 158 6.79 -24.65 16.01
N LYS A 159 5.73 -24.73 15.20
CA LYS A 159 4.42 -24.12 15.45
C LYS A 159 4.52 -22.63 15.81
N THR A 160 5.48 -21.94 15.18
CA THR A 160 5.77 -20.53 15.44
C THR A 160 5.10 -19.67 14.40
N TYR A 161 4.50 -18.56 14.84
CA TYR A 161 3.97 -17.53 13.98
C TYR A 161 4.87 -16.30 14.03
N CYS A 162 5.02 -15.66 12.90
CA CYS A 162 5.58 -14.32 12.81
C CYS A 162 4.55 -13.37 12.17
N TYR A 163 4.66 -12.12 12.50
CA TYR A 163 3.74 -11.09 12.05
C TYR A 163 4.53 -9.82 11.74
N SER A 164 4.22 -9.21 10.62
CA SER A 164 4.64 -7.85 10.32
C SER A 164 3.53 -7.13 9.61
N SER A 165 3.36 -5.86 9.93
CA SER A 165 2.38 -5.02 9.24
C SER A 165 2.97 -3.66 8.93
N ARG A 166 2.47 -3.02 7.87
CA ARG A 166 2.85 -1.68 7.47
C ARG A 166 1.63 -0.91 7.00
N ARG A 167 1.44 0.25 7.60
CA ARG A 167 0.44 1.22 7.15
C ARG A 167 1.09 2.18 6.15
N TYR A 168 0.33 2.61 5.14
CA TYR A 168 0.77 3.55 4.14
C TYR A 168 -0.41 4.25 3.48
N SER A 169 -0.13 5.36 2.80
CA SER A 169 -1.12 6.09 2.05
C SER A 169 -0.74 6.13 0.57
N ILE A 170 -1.73 6.02 -0.30
CA ILE A 170 -1.60 6.37 -1.71
C ILE A 170 -2.18 7.76 -1.87
N VAL A 171 -1.34 8.70 -2.27
CA VAL A 171 -1.68 10.11 -2.45
C VAL A 171 -1.62 10.48 -3.92
N MET A 172 -2.15 11.66 -4.27
CA MET A 172 -2.12 12.15 -5.65
C MET A 172 -0.71 12.12 -6.22
N GLY A 173 -0.57 11.64 -7.44
CA GLY A 173 0.69 11.60 -8.17
C GLY A 173 1.12 13.00 -8.62
N ASN A 174 2.44 13.23 -8.66
CA ASN A 174 3.04 14.46 -9.16
C ASN A 174 3.80 14.15 -10.46
N PRO A 175 3.19 14.35 -11.63
CA PRO A 175 3.83 14.08 -12.89
C PRO A 175 5.10 14.92 -13.08
N LYS A 176 6.15 14.32 -13.61
CA LYS A 176 7.45 14.96 -13.86
C LYS A 176 7.80 14.91 -15.35
N GLY A 177 8.34 15.99 -15.85
CA GLY A 177 8.75 16.18 -17.23
C GLY A 177 8.84 17.65 -17.56
N GLU A 178 9.20 17.95 -18.79
CA GLU A 178 9.31 19.31 -19.30
C GLU A 178 8.67 19.39 -20.69
N PRO A 179 8.06 20.54 -21.02
CA PRO A 179 7.54 20.76 -22.35
C PRO A 179 8.68 20.94 -23.35
N THR A 180 8.39 20.58 -24.58
CA THR A 180 9.19 20.89 -25.77
C THR A 180 8.40 21.78 -26.70
N PHE A 181 9.08 22.60 -27.48
CA PHE A 181 8.51 23.50 -28.46
C PHE A 181 9.50 23.79 -29.58
N ASP A 182 9.00 24.22 -30.69
CA ASP A 182 9.84 24.62 -31.84
C ASP A 182 10.56 25.93 -31.56
N LYS A 183 11.71 26.11 -32.21
CA LYS A 183 12.45 27.38 -32.16
C LYS A 183 11.62 28.50 -32.76
N VAL A 184 11.51 29.59 -32.04
CA VAL A 184 10.74 30.76 -32.45
C VAL A 184 11.61 32.00 -32.45
N SER A 185 11.16 33.03 -33.19
CA SER A 185 11.80 34.36 -33.17
C SER A 185 11.22 35.22 -32.05
N SER A 186 12.03 36.08 -31.47
CA SER A 186 11.52 37.09 -30.55
C SER A 186 10.51 38.00 -31.24
N GLY A 187 9.53 38.48 -30.47
CA GLY A 187 8.47 39.35 -30.97
C GLY A 187 7.17 38.61 -31.31
N VAL A 188 7.12 37.27 -31.21
CA VAL A 188 5.85 36.53 -31.35
C VAL A 188 5.17 36.38 -29.98
N GLU A 189 3.88 36.18 -29.95
CA GLU A 189 3.13 35.88 -28.71
C GLU A 189 3.31 34.41 -28.30
N LEU A 190 3.43 34.15 -26.99
CA LEU A 190 3.55 32.79 -26.44
C LEU A 190 2.37 31.90 -26.84
N SER A 191 1.15 32.47 -26.94
CA SER A 191 -0.06 31.74 -27.39
C SER A 191 0.08 31.09 -28.77
N THR A 192 1.01 31.57 -29.60
CA THR A 192 1.28 31.01 -30.92
C THR A 192 2.25 29.81 -30.89
N ILE A 193 2.89 29.55 -29.74
CA ILE A 193 3.86 28.51 -29.53
C ILE A 193 3.18 27.30 -28.89
N THR A 194 3.05 26.25 -29.67
CA THR A 194 2.49 24.99 -29.18
C THR A 194 3.52 24.29 -28.30
N LEU A 195 3.11 23.97 -27.07
CA LEU A 195 3.86 23.12 -26.16
C LEU A 195 3.50 21.66 -26.43
N SER A 196 4.52 20.81 -26.45
CA SER A 196 4.39 19.36 -26.52
C SER A 196 5.34 18.72 -25.50
N GLY A 197 5.31 17.42 -25.33
CA GLY A 197 6.18 16.72 -24.41
C GLY A 197 5.48 15.56 -23.71
N SER A 198 6.21 14.88 -22.86
CA SER A 198 5.69 13.74 -22.09
C SER A 198 5.93 13.97 -20.62
N MET A 199 4.89 13.82 -19.82
CA MET A 199 4.96 13.81 -18.37
C MET A 199 4.86 12.37 -17.88
N LYS A 200 5.60 12.03 -16.83
CA LYS A 200 5.65 10.68 -16.29
C LYS A 200 5.36 10.69 -14.79
N ASN A 201 4.65 9.67 -14.34
CA ASN A 201 4.44 9.43 -12.91
C ASN A 201 5.68 8.81 -12.24
N ALA A 202 5.60 8.55 -10.92
CA ALA A 202 6.70 7.99 -10.13
C ALA A 202 7.16 6.59 -10.60
N ALA A 203 6.31 5.85 -11.32
CA ALA A 203 6.67 4.56 -11.94
C ALA A 203 7.25 4.71 -13.36
N GLY A 204 7.42 5.93 -13.86
CA GLY A 204 7.91 6.20 -15.22
C GLY A 204 6.85 6.01 -16.33
N ILE A 205 5.59 5.82 -15.96
CA ILE A 205 4.47 5.66 -16.88
C ILE A 205 4.03 7.05 -17.35
N GLU A 206 3.74 7.18 -18.64
CA GLU A 206 3.26 8.42 -19.21
C GLU A 206 1.90 8.81 -18.65
N VAL A 207 1.77 10.09 -18.30
CA VAL A 207 0.53 10.72 -17.82
C VAL A 207 -0.03 11.58 -18.94
N ALA A 208 -1.23 11.24 -19.42
CA ALA A 208 -1.93 12.00 -20.43
C ALA A 208 -2.36 13.37 -19.87
N GLY A 209 -2.31 14.38 -20.73
CA GLY A 209 -2.69 15.74 -20.35
C GLY A 209 -2.19 16.78 -21.35
N THR A 210 -2.36 18.05 -21.02
CA THR A 210 -2.03 19.16 -21.90
C THR A 210 -1.12 20.19 -21.22
N PHE A 211 -0.17 20.70 -21.99
CA PHE A 211 0.65 21.85 -21.58
C PHE A 211 0.02 23.16 -22.06
N SER A 212 0.13 24.18 -21.26
CA SER A 212 -0.24 25.56 -21.61
C SER A 212 0.76 26.56 -21.05
N TRP A 213 0.96 27.65 -21.73
CA TRP A 213 1.61 28.82 -21.15
C TRP A 213 0.68 29.49 -20.15
N ASP A 214 1.20 29.92 -19.00
CA ASP A 214 0.36 30.57 -17.96
C ASP A 214 -0.13 31.95 -18.39
N ASP A 215 0.66 32.65 -19.20
CA ASP A 215 0.31 33.97 -19.76
C ASP A 215 0.66 34.00 -21.26
N GLY A 216 -0.27 33.51 -22.07
CA GLY A 216 -0.10 33.37 -23.53
C GLY A 216 0.04 34.69 -24.29
N ASP A 217 -0.41 35.80 -23.71
CA ASP A 217 -0.41 37.11 -24.37
C ASP A 217 0.96 37.83 -24.29
N GLN A 218 1.91 37.24 -23.52
CA GLN A 218 3.27 37.78 -23.46
C GLN A 218 4.02 37.61 -24.76
N THR A 219 4.75 38.66 -25.12
CA THR A 219 5.64 38.64 -26.30
C THR A 219 6.98 37.97 -25.92
N VAL A 220 7.45 37.12 -26.78
CA VAL A 220 8.72 36.40 -26.63
C VAL A 220 9.90 37.37 -26.68
N GLU A 221 10.73 37.37 -25.66
CA GLU A 221 12.02 38.03 -25.54
C GLU A 221 13.13 36.99 -25.47
N ARG A 222 14.17 37.17 -26.23
CA ARG A 222 15.30 36.21 -26.29
C ARG A 222 15.90 35.93 -24.92
N GLY A 223 15.91 34.65 -24.54
CA GLY A 223 16.53 34.17 -23.30
C GLY A 223 15.72 34.44 -22.03
N LYS A 224 14.49 34.89 -22.17
CA LYS A 224 13.55 35.05 -21.05
C LYS A 224 12.86 33.73 -20.75
N SER A 225 12.65 33.45 -19.46
CA SER A 225 11.87 32.30 -18.99
C SER A 225 10.40 32.64 -18.86
N TYR A 226 9.57 31.72 -19.29
CA TYR A 226 8.10 31.83 -19.23
C TYR A 226 7.52 30.65 -18.48
N ALA A 227 6.49 30.90 -17.69
CA ALA A 227 5.83 29.89 -16.89
C ALA A 227 4.86 29.06 -17.74
N TRP A 228 4.82 27.77 -17.43
CA TRP A 228 3.89 26.84 -18.05
C TRP A 228 3.22 25.95 -17.00
N THR A 229 2.05 25.45 -17.35
CA THR A 229 1.29 24.48 -16.56
C THR A 229 0.99 23.26 -17.41
N PHE A 230 1.19 22.08 -16.83
CA PHE A 230 0.66 20.83 -17.33
C PHE A 230 -0.59 20.46 -16.55
N THR A 231 -1.70 20.25 -17.24
CA THR A 231 -2.95 19.78 -16.66
C THR A 231 -3.17 18.33 -17.08
N PRO A 232 -3.10 17.35 -16.13
CA PRO A 232 -3.43 15.96 -16.42
C PRO A 232 -4.89 15.81 -16.85
N ASP A 233 -5.19 14.84 -17.71
CA ASP A 233 -6.57 14.47 -18.05
C ASP A 233 -7.28 13.83 -16.85
N ASP A 234 -6.54 13.07 -16.06
CA ASP A 234 -7.02 12.47 -14.81
C ASP A 234 -6.66 13.37 -13.61
N THR A 235 -7.52 14.34 -13.35
CA THR A 235 -7.37 15.31 -12.24
C THR A 235 -7.75 14.74 -10.87
N ASP A 236 -8.38 13.56 -10.84
CA ASP A 236 -8.77 12.89 -9.59
C ASP A 236 -7.56 12.19 -8.94
N HIS A 237 -6.57 11.78 -9.76
CA HIS A 237 -5.42 11.05 -9.30
C HIS A 237 -4.09 11.79 -9.44
N TYR A 238 -4.02 12.84 -10.26
CA TYR A 238 -2.77 13.58 -10.49
C TYR A 238 -2.91 15.07 -10.23
N ASN A 239 -1.91 15.63 -9.59
CA ASN A 239 -1.74 17.07 -9.46
C ASN A 239 -1.31 17.69 -10.78
N LYS A 240 -1.66 18.97 -10.98
CA LYS A 240 -1.05 19.78 -12.03
C LYS A 240 0.45 19.94 -11.77
N ALA A 241 1.24 19.96 -12.82
CA ALA A 241 2.65 20.29 -12.74
C ALA A 241 2.92 21.66 -13.37
N THR A 242 3.82 22.43 -12.79
CA THR A 242 4.19 23.76 -13.27
C THR A 242 5.70 23.87 -13.40
N GLY A 243 6.14 24.75 -14.27
CA GLY A 243 7.56 25.02 -14.44
C GLY A 243 7.80 26.29 -15.27
N THR A 244 9.05 26.47 -15.68
CA THR A 244 9.44 27.55 -16.57
C THR A 244 10.28 27.01 -17.71
N ALA A 245 10.15 27.61 -18.88
CA ALA A 245 10.98 27.29 -20.05
C ALA A 245 11.55 28.59 -20.65
N VAL A 246 12.79 28.50 -21.13
CA VAL A 246 13.47 29.57 -21.84
C VAL A 246 13.16 29.46 -23.32
N VAL A 247 12.55 30.50 -23.85
CA VAL A 247 12.18 30.58 -25.27
C VAL A 247 13.23 31.34 -26.06
#